data_b8a1ea1a0017665623b631f543205841
#
_entry.id   b8a1ea1a0017665623b631f543205841
#
_cell.length_a   1.000
_cell.length_b   1.000
_cell.length_c   1.000
_cell.angle_alpha   90.00
_cell.angle_beta   90.00
_cell.angle_gamma   90.00
#
_symmetry.space_group_name_H-M   'P 1'
#
loop_
_entity.id
_entity.type
_entity.pdbx_description
1 polymer ?
#
loop_
_entity_poly.entity_id
_entity_poly.type
_entity_poly.pdbx_seq_one_letter_code
_entity_poly.pdbx_strand_id
1 'polypeptide(L)'
;TAFHRTMPKVEQILPLPYSAWERGLRRYGFHGLSYDYMSHVLPERHGDLARGRTIVAHLGSGASLCAMQNLQSIATTMGFSALDGLMMGTRTGSLDPGALLYLMEIEKLSLEEVGRTLYNQSGLLGVSGISAEPRVVVKHENDPGEAGERARIALALYVRRIVREIGALT
;
A
#
# COMPACT_ATOMS: atom_id res chain seq x y z
N THR A 1 10.96 -8.49 -0.80
CA THR A 1 10.58 -9.27 -2.00
C THR A 1 10.80 -10.78 -1.83
N ALA A 2 11.94 -11.25 -1.28
CA ALA A 2 12.21 -12.69 -1.15
C ALA A 2 11.14 -13.44 -0.35
N PHE A 3 10.61 -12.87 0.70
CA PHE A 3 9.53 -13.42 1.51
C PHE A 3 8.25 -13.74 0.71
N HIS A 4 7.97 -12.94 -0.33
CA HIS A 4 6.77 -13.09 -1.16
C HIS A 4 6.89 -14.11 -2.31
N ARG A 5 7.98 -14.87 -2.39
CA ARG A 5 8.17 -15.90 -3.44
C ARG A 5 7.16 -17.05 -3.36
N THR A 6 6.55 -17.24 -2.19
CA THR A 6 5.54 -18.29 -1.94
C THR A 6 4.14 -17.92 -2.44
N MET A 7 3.92 -16.67 -2.86
CA MET A 7 2.62 -16.27 -3.42
C MET A 7 2.28 -17.13 -4.66
N PRO A 8 1.03 -17.59 -4.78
CA PRO A 8 0.58 -18.29 -5.98
C PRO A 8 0.63 -17.37 -7.22
N LYS A 9 0.75 -17.97 -8.41
CA LYS A 9 0.88 -17.21 -9.66
C LYS A 9 -0.28 -16.23 -9.89
N VAL A 10 -1.49 -16.61 -9.49
CA VAL A 10 -2.68 -15.75 -9.62
C VAL A 10 -2.55 -14.43 -8.85
N GLU A 11 -1.84 -14.43 -7.72
CA GLU A 11 -1.55 -13.21 -6.95
C GLU A 11 -0.38 -12.40 -7.51
N GLN A 12 0.47 -13.04 -8.30
CA GLN A 12 1.64 -12.38 -8.88
C GLN A 12 1.34 -11.75 -10.24
N ILE A 13 0.47 -12.33 -11.05
CA ILE A 13 0.20 -11.88 -12.41
C ILE A 13 -0.59 -10.56 -12.40
N LEU A 14 -0.18 -9.61 -13.23
CA LEU A 14 -0.93 -8.39 -13.45
C LEU A 14 -1.94 -8.60 -14.60
N PRO A 15 -3.11 -7.97 -14.57
CA PRO A 15 -4.13 -8.12 -15.63
C PRO A 15 -3.74 -7.33 -16.89
N LEU A 16 -2.60 -7.65 -17.44
CA LEU A 16 -2.02 -7.14 -18.67
C LEU A 16 -1.89 -8.29 -19.70
N PRO A 17 -1.62 -8.01 -20.98
CA PRO A 17 -1.30 -9.07 -21.94
C PRO A 17 -0.25 -10.03 -21.37
N TYR A 18 -0.41 -11.34 -21.58
CA TYR A 18 0.41 -12.37 -20.94
C TYR A 18 1.92 -12.18 -21.20
N SER A 19 2.28 -11.58 -22.34
CA SER A 19 3.66 -11.19 -22.64
C SER A 19 4.30 -10.24 -21.61
N ALA A 20 3.49 -9.51 -20.83
CA ALA A 20 4.02 -8.70 -19.73
C ALA A 20 4.57 -9.59 -18.60
N TRP A 21 3.87 -10.68 -18.27
CA TRP A 21 4.36 -11.69 -17.35
C TRP A 21 5.68 -12.31 -17.81
N GLU A 22 5.78 -12.66 -19.09
CA GLU A 22 6.99 -13.25 -19.69
C GLU A 22 8.19 -12.30 -19.60
N ARG A 23 7.96 -11.00 -19.69
CA ARG A 23 8.99 -9.97 -19.47
C ARG A 23 9.28 -9.66 -17.99
N GLY A 24 8.61 -10.34 -17.05
CA GLY A 24 8.83 -10.14 -15.62
C GLY A 24 8.00 -9.04 -14.97
N LEU A 25 7.00 -8.45 -15.65
CA LEU A 25 6.05 -7.52 -15.02
C LEU A 25 5.07 -8.32 -14.17
N ARG A 26 5.32 -8.33 -12.87
CA ARG A 26 4.51 -9.07 -11.89
C ARG A 26 4.49 -8.35 -10.55
N ARG A 27 3.59 -8.74 -9.68
CA ARG A 27 3.62 -8.34 -8.27
C ARG A 27 4.82 -9.00 -7.59
N TYR A 28 5.71 -8.19 -7.05
CA TYR A 28 6.87 -8.65 -6.27
C TYR A 28 6.61 -8.58 -4.76
N GLY A 29 5.85 -7.60 -4.32
CA GLY A 29 5.68 -7.28 -2.90
C GLY A 29 6.95 -6.69 -2.27
N PHE A 30 6.77 -5.99 -1.17
CA PHE A 30 7.85 -5.30 -0.45
C PHE A 30 7.71 -5.53 1.06
N HIS A 31 8.55 -4.89 1.87
CA HIS A 31 8.63 -5.06 3.31
C HIS A 31 8.89 -6.51 3.75
N GLY A 32 9.45 -7.34 2.88
CA GLY A 32 9.65 -8.77 3.11
C GLY A 32 10.47 -9.08 4.36
N LEU A 33 11.46 -8.27 4.74
CA LEU A 33 12.21 -8.45 6.00
C LEU A 33 11.32 -8.28 7.24
N SER A 34 10.37 -7.33 7.19
CA SER A 34 9.41 -7.13 8.27
C SER A 34 8.47 -8.33 8.42
N TYR A 35 7.97 -8.84 7.31
CA TYR A 35 7.08 -10.01 7.32
C TYR A 35 7.81 -11.31 7.68
N ASP A 36 9.03 -11.46 7.23
CA ASP A 36 9.90 -12.57 7.61
C ASP A 36 10.14 -12.59 9.13
N TYR A 37 10.49 -11.44 9.71
CA TYR A 37 10.60 -11.29 11.15
C TYR A 37 9.30 -11.70 11.88
N MET A 38 8.14 -11.22 11.39
CA MET A 38 6.85 -11.56 11.99
C MET A 38 6.55 -13.06 11.88
N SER A 39 6.96 -13.73 10.80
CA SER A 39 6.77 -15.18 10.64
C SER A 39 7.53 -15.99 11.71
N HIS A 40 8.61 -15.46 12.26
CA HIS A 40 9.37 -16.07 13.35
C HIS A 40 8.78 -15.74 14.72
N VAL A 41 8.36 -14.49 14.93
CA VAL A 41 7.89 -14.03 16.26
C VAL A 41 6.45 -14.48 16.56
N LEU A 42 5.58 -14.57 15.55
CA LEU A 42 4.18 -14.94 15.76
C LEU A 42 4.00 -16.31 16.46
N PRO A 43 4.74 -17.39 16.10
CA PRO A 43 4.64 -18.67 16.80
C PRO A 43 5.07 -18.59 18.28
N GLU A 44 6.04 -17.76 18.61
CA GLU A 44 6.49 -17.56 19.99
C GLU A 44 5.40 -16.93 20.87
N ARG A 45 4.52 -16.11 20.28
CA ARG A 45 3.46 -15.38 20.97
C ARG A 45 2.11 -16.10 20.94
N HIS A 46 1.82 -16.83 19.87
CA HIS A 46 0.50 -17.39 19.59
C HIS A 46 0.50 -18.90 19.32
N GLY A 47 1.66 -19.57 19.43
CA GLY A 47 1.77 -21.01 19.19
C GLY A 47 1.26 -21.42 17.82
N ASP A 48 0.53 -22.53 17.76
CA ASP A 48 0.00 -23.10 16.51
C ASP A 48 -1.05 -22.21 15.82
N LEU A 49 -1.73 -21.30 16.54
CA LEU A 49 -2.66 -20.35 15.95
C LEU A 49 -1.98 -19.46 14.90
N ALA A 50 -0.69 -19.16 15.07
CA ALA A 50 0.08 -18.38 14.12
C ALA A 50 0.22 -19.04 12.74
N ARG A 51 0.03 -20.38 12.64
CA ARG A 51 0.07 -21.12 11.37
C ARG A 51 -1.24 -21.06 10.60
N GLY A 52 -2.28 -20.54 11.21
CA GLY A 52 -3.56 -20.25 10.55
C GLY A 52 -3.44 -19.10 9.53
N ARG A 53 -4.59 -18.56 9.14
CA ARG A 53 -4.66 -17.37 8.27
C ARG A 53 -4.39 -16.12 9.10
N THR A 54 -3.38 -15.37 8.73
CA THR A 54 -2.93 -14.17 9.45
C THR A 54 -2.72 -13.02 8.47
N ILE A 55 -3.19 -11.83 8.80
CA ILE A 55 -2.85 -10.61 8.07
C ILE A 55 -1.90 -9.79 8.94
N VAL A 56 -0.74 -9.48 8.41
CA VAL A 56 0.25 -8.60 9.05
C VAL A 56 0.25 -7.25 8.36
N ALA A 57 0.14 -6.17 9.15
CA ALA A 57 0.18 -4.81 8.68
C ALA A 57 1.53 -4.16 9.01
N HIS A 58 2.26 -3.76 7.98
CA HIS A 58 3.44 -2.89 8.10
C HIS A 58 3.00 -1.46 7.79
N LEU A 59 2.90 -0.62 8.82
CA LEU A 59 2.37 0.75 8.73
C LEU A 59 3.46 1.77 9.13
N GLY A 60 4.44 1.95 8.25
CA GLY A 60 5.50 2.95 8.37
C GLY A 60 5.30 4.10 7.37
N SER A 61 6.38 4.80 7.01
CA SER A 61 6.37 5.80 5.93
C SER A 61 5.99 5.18 4.58
N GLY A 62 6.44 3.93 4.34
CA GLY A 62 5.83 3.00 3.39
C GLY A 62 4.88 2.08 4.15
N ALA A 63 3.77 1.67 3.52
CA ALA A 63 2.78 0.81 4.16
C ALA A 63 2.32 -0.32 3.23
N SER A 64 2.15 -1.51 3.79
CA SER A 64 1.55 -2.65 3.09
C SER A 64 0.92 -3.64 4.07
N LEU A 65 0.07 -4.51 3.53
CA LEU A 65 -0.43 -5.69 4.22
C LEU A 65 0.12 -6.94 3.54
N CYS A 66 0.28 -7.99 4.34
CA CYS A 66 0.61 -9.33 3.84
C CYS A 66 -0.33 -10.34 4.48
N ALA A 67 -1.04 -11.10 3.66
CA ALA A 67 -1.75 -12.28 4.09
C ALA A 67 -0.79 -13.47 4.12
N MET A 68 -0.81 -14.18 5.23
CA MET A 68 0.01 -15.37 5.45
C MET A 68 -0.87 -16.58 5.75
N GLN A 69 -0.43 -17.74 5.31
CA GLN A 69 -0.93 -19.04 5.75
C GLN A 69 0.27 -19.95 6.00
N ASN A 70 0.27 -20.67 7.09
CA ASN A 70 1.44 -21.43 7.55
C ASN A 70 2.72 -20.57 7.60
N LEU A 71 2.60 -19.30 8.00
CA LEU A 71 3.70 -18.33 8.10
C LEU A 71 4.35 -17.97 6.76
N GLN A 72 3.74 -18.34 5.65
CA GLN A 72 4.20 -18.04 4.30
C GLN A 72 3.28 -16.98 3.66
N SER A 73 3.87 -16.10 2.88
CA SER A 73 3.11 -15.09 2.13
C SER A 73 2.23 -15.75 1.06
N ILE A 74 0.93 -15.46 1.11
CA ILE A 74 -0.02 -15.90 0.08
C ILE A 74 -0.56 -14.73 -0.75
N ALA A 75 -0.55 -13.50 -0.20
CA ALA A 75 -0.91 -12.28 -0.90
C ALA A 75 -0.28 -11.07 -0.21
N THR A 76 -0.12 -9.96 -0.94
CA THR A 76 0.34 -8.67 -0.38
C THR A 76 -0.20 -7.50 -1.19
N THR A 77 -0.34 -6.34 -0.56
CA THR A 77 -0.93 -5.16 -1.19
C THR A 77 0.01 -4.40 -2.11
N MET A 78 1.34 -4.39 -1.86
CA MET A 78 2.28 -3.78 -2.80
C MET A 78 2.46 -4.64 -4.04
N GLY A 79 2.58 -3.98 -5.20
CA GLY A 79 2.55 -4.60 -6.52
C GLY A 79 3.92 -4.81 -7.16
N PHE A 80 4.02 -4.41 -8.43
CA PHE A 80 5.27 -4.38 -9.20
C PHE A 80 6.27 -3.39 -8.59
N SER A 81 5.77 -2.24 -8.15
CA SER A 81 6.55 -1.20 -7.47
C SER A 81 6.07 -1.00 -6.02
N ALA A 82 6.84 -0.24 -5.26
CA ALA A 82 6.47 0.17 -3.91
C ALA A 82 5.44 1.33 -3.88
N LEU A 83 4.85 1.67 -5.02
CA LEU A 83 3.82 2.70 -5.15
C LEU A 83 2.41 2.15 -4.95
N ASP A 84 2.17 0.90 -5.38
CA ASP A 84 0.85 0.26 -5.33
C ASP A 84 0.41 -0.13 -3.90
N GLY A 85 -0.88 -0.36 -3.73
CA GLY A 85 -1.49 -0.86 -2.50
C GLY A 85 -2.07 0.23 -1.61
N LEU A 86 -1.66 0.28 -0.35
CA LEU A 86 -2.17 1.23 0.62
C LEU A 86 -1.79 2.68 0.27
N MET A 87 -2.66 3.63 0.63
CA MET A 87 -2.27 5.03 0.72
C MET A 87 -1.18 5.17 1.80
N MET A 88 -0.10 5.90 1.49
CA MET A 88 1.06 6.04 2.37
C MET A 88 1.28 7.51 2.76
N GLY A 89 2.39 7.81 3.40
CA GLY A 89 2.69 9.18 3.81
C GLY A 89 2.72 10.17 2.65
N THR A 90 3.45 9.84 1.57
CA THR A 90 3.59 10.68 0.37
C THR A 90 3.15 9.99 -0.92
N ARG A 91 2.90 8.65 -0.90
CA ARG A 91 2.56 7.85 -2.07
C ARG A 91 1.07 7.63 -2.16
N THR A 92 0.54 7.61 -3.37
CA THR A 92 -0.90 7.41 -3.63
C THR A 92 -1.43 6.07 -3.12
N GLY A 93 -0.63 5.00 -3.20
CA GLY A 93 -1.17 3.65 -3.24
C GLY A 93 -1.90 3.38 -4.56
N SER A 94 -2.79 2.40 -4.55
CA SER A 94 -3.59 2.03 -5.72
C SER A 94 -4.42 3.21 -6.23
N LEU A 95 -4.27 3.49 -7.52
CA LEU A 95 -4.93 4.58 -8.23
C LEU A 95 -5.56 4.02 -9.52
N ASP A 96 -6.62 4.66 -10.01
CA ASP A 96 -7.18 4.37 -11.33
C ASP A 96 -6.15 4.72 -12.41
N PRO A 97 -5.76 3.77 -13.28
CA PRO A 97 -4.85 4.05 -14.39
C PRO A 97 -5.35 5.17 -15.33
N GLY A 98 -6.67 5.32 -15.47
CA GLY A 98 -7.27 6.41 -16.25
C GLY A 98 -6.94 7.79 -15.70
N ALA A 99 -6.78 7.93 -14.37
CA ALA A 99 -6.33 9.18 -13.78
C ALA A 99 -4.89 9.54 -14.20
N LEU A 100 -4.01 8.55 -14.37
CA LEU A 100 -2.65 8.78 -14.89
C LEU A 100 -2.68 9.29 -16.32
N LEU A 101 -3.49 8.66 -17.17
CA LEU A 101 -3.65 9.10 -18.56
C LEU A 101 -4.20 10.52 -18.62
N TYR A 102 -5.17 10.86 -17.77
CA TYR A 102 -5.72 12.22 -17.67
C TYR A 102 -4.63 13.24 -17.30
N LEU A 103 -3.83 12.99 -16.27
CA LEU A 103 -2.74 13.86 -15.85
C LEU A 103 -1.73 14.12 -16.99
N MET A 104 -1.40 13.08 -17.75
CA MET A 104 -0.45 13.19 -18.86
C MET A 104 -1.06 13.84 -20.11
N GLU A 105 -2.27 13.45 -20.49
CA GLU A 105 -2.87 13.88 -21.77
C GLU A 105 -3.59 15.22 -21.66
N ILE A 106 -4.28 15.48 -20.57
CA ILE A 106 -5.11 16.67 -20.40
C ILE A 106 -4.35 17.76 -19.63
N GLU A 107 -3.79 17.41 -18.47
CA GLU A 107 -3.00 18.37 -17.68
C GLU A 107 -1.56 18.55 -18.19
N LYS A 108 -1.17 17.75 -19.21
CA LYS A 108 0.14 17.84 -19.88
C LYS A 108 1.34 17.62 -18.96
N LEU A 109 1.16 16.91 -17.85
CA LEU A 109 2.26 16.58 -16.97
C LEU A 109 3.23 15.61 -17.68
N SER A 110 4.51 15.89 -17.57
CA SER A 110 5.57 14.97 -18.02
C SER A 110 5.61 13.71 -17.15
N LEU A 111 6.23 12.65 -17.64
CA LEU A 111 6.43 11.42 -16.88
C LEU A 111 7.13 11.67 -15.54
N GLU A 112 8.11 12.61 -15.51
CA GLU A 112 8.82 12.99 -14.30
C GLU A 112 7.89 13.68 -13.28
N GLU A 113 7.05 14.61 -13.73
CA GLU A 113 6.09 15.32 -12.88
C GLU A 113 5.03 14.36 -12.33
N VAL A 114 4.50 13.47 -13.16
CA VAL A 114 3.60 12.40 -12.71
C VAL A 114 4.29 11.53 -11.67
N GLY A 115 5.51 11.08 -11.93
CA GLY A 115 6.30 10.30 -10.95
C GLY A 115 6.47 11.04 -9.63
N ARG A 116 6.85 12.30 -9.67
CA ARG A 116 7.00 13.17 -8.48
C ARG A 116 5.68 13.30 -7.71
N THR A 117 4.59 13.54 -8.40
CA THR A 117 3.25 13.65 -7.81
C THR A 117 2.88 12.36 -7.08
N LEU A 118 3.02 11.20 -7.73
CA LEU A 118 2.59 9.92 -7.17
C LEU A 118 3.44 9.45 -6.00
N TYR A 119 4.76 9.67 -6.04
CA TYR A 119 5.68 9.21 -5.02
C TYR A 119 5.87 10.17 -3.86
N ASN A 120 5.84 11.50 -4.12
CA ASN A 120 6.33 12.49 -3.16
C ASN A 120 5.31 13.53 -2.73
N GLN A 121 4.21 13.72 -3.49
CA GLN A 121 3.26 14.81 -3.28
C GLN A 121 1.83 14.32 -3.04
N SER A 122 1.65 13.01 -2.90
CA SER A 122 0.36 12.35 -2.70
C SER A 122 0.19 11.83 -1.28
N GLY A 123 -0.65 10.84 -1.09
CA GLY A 123 -0.87 10.19 0.18
C GLY A 123 -1.43 11.13 1.26
N LEU A 124 -1.05 10.89 2.51
CA LEU A 124 -1.48 11.72 3.64
C LEU A 124 -1.07 13.19 3.46
N LEU A 125 0.18 13.42 3.01
CA LEU A 125 0.68 14.76 2.74
C LEU A 125 -0.17 15.47 1.69
N GLY A 126 -0.39 14.82 0.54
CA GLY A 126 -1.11 15.41 -0.58
C GLY A 126 -2.57 15.74 -0.25
N VAL A 127 -3.27 14.84 0.45
CA VAL A 127 -4.69 15.02 0.80
C VAL A 127 -4.87 15.99 1.97
N SER A 128 -4.05 15.89 3.01
CA SER A 128 -4.16 16.80 4.17
C SER A 128 -3.58 18.18 3.88
N GLY A 129 -2.53 18.26 3.08
CA GLY A 129 -1.70 19.45 2.93
C GLY A 129 -0.89 19.79 4.20
N ILE A 130 -0.81 18.89 5.17
CA ILE A 130 -0.22 19.12 6.49
C ILE A 130 1.06 18.29 6.66
N SER A 131 0.96 16.98 6.60
CA SER A 131 2.08 16.08 6.89
C SER A 131 1.93 14.70 6.26
N ALA A 132 3.06 14.05 6.02
CA ALA A 132 3.12 12.63 5.66
C ALA A 132 2.91 11.69 6.87
N GLU A 133 2.95 12.21 8.11
CA GLU A 133 2.87 11.43 9.32
C GLU A 133 1.45 11.47 9.92
N PRO A 134 0.77 10.30 10.10
CA PRO A 134 -0.56 10.25 10.69
C PRO A 134 -0.64 10.93 12.06
N ARG A 135 0.41 10.79 12.88
CA ARG A 135 0.47 11.38 14.23
C ARG A 135 0.42 12.90 14.22
N VAL A 136 0.93 13.53 13.16
CA VAL A 136 0.87 14.98 12.99
C VAL A 136 -0.51 15.36 12.49
N VAL A 137 -1.03 14.67 11.46
CA VAL A 137 -2.35 14.97 10.88
C VAL A 137 -3.47 14.86 11.92
N VAL A 138 -3.44 13.85 12.80
CA VAL A 138 -4.43 13.67 13.89
C VAL A 138 -4.53 14.90 14.80
N LYS A 139 -3.42 15.60 15.05
CA LYS A 139 -3.46 16.80 15.90
C LYS A 139 -4.30 17.94 15.32
N HIS A 140 -4.50 17.92 14.00
CA HIS A 140 -5.23 18.95 13.26
C HIS A 140 -6.67 18.56 12.92
N GLU A 141 -7.15 17.37 13.31
CA GLU A 141 -8.50 16.90 12.97
C GLU A 141 -9.63 17.78 13.55
N ASN A 142 -9.36 18.50 14.65
CA ASN A 142 -10.29 19.40 15.31
C ASN A 142 -10.05 20.88 15.01
N ASP A 143 -9.12 21.19 14.11
CA ASP A 143 -8.88 22.57 13.70
C ASP A 143 -10.13 23.12 12.96
N PRO A 144 -10.43 24.41 13.10
CA PRO A 144 -11.54 25.02 12.39
C PRO A 144 -11.24 25.16 10.89
N GLY A 145 -12.29 25.18 10.09
CA GLY A 145 -12.20 25.45 8.63
C GLY A 145 -11.58 24.32 7.83
N GLU A 146 -11.01 24.71 6.68
CA GLU A 146 -10.51 23.79 5.65
C GLU A 146 -9.37 22.89 6.15
N ALA A 147 -8.48 23.37 7.01
CA ALA A 147 -7.36 22.58 7.51
C ALA A 147 -7.85 21.35 8.29
N GLY A 148 -8.79 21.53 9.22
CA GLY A 148 -9.36 20.42 9.97
C GLY A 148 -10.20 19.48 9.11
N GLU A 149 -10.94 20.01 8.13
CA GLU A 149 -11.69 19.19 7.18
C GLU A 149 -10.74 18.30 6.36
N ARG A 150 -9.67 18.85 5.79
CA ARG A 150 -8.67 18.08 5.04
C ARG A 150 -7.95 17.07 5.89
N ALA A 151 -7.65 17.38 7.15
CA ALA A 151 -7.07 16.42 8.10
C ALA A 151 -8.00 15.21 8.33
N ARG A 152 -9.28 15.46 8.61
CA ARG A 152 -10.30 14.40 8.79
C ARG A 152 -10.47 13.53 7.55
N ILE A 153 -10.57 14.14 6.37
CA ILE A 153 -10.70 13.42 5.09
C ILE A 153 -9.47 12.55 4.83
N ALA A 154 -8.26 13.09 5.04
CA ALA A 154 -7.02 12.33 4.83
C ALA A 154 -6.93 11.12 5.75
N LEU A 155 -7.24 11.27 7.03
CA LEU A 155 -7.25 10.18 8.02
C LEU A 155 -8.34 9.14 7.70
N ALA A 156 -9.54 9.58 7.38
CA ALA A 156 -10.64 8.70 7.00
C ALA A 156 -10.30 7.88 5.74
N LEU A 157 -9.71 8.52 4.73
CA LEU A 157 -9.26 7.85 3.50
C LEU A 157 -8.14 6.83 3.79
N TYR A 158 -7.17 7.21 4.62
CA TYR A 158 -6.07 6.32 5.03
C TYR A 158 -6.61 5.05 5.70
N VAL A 159 -7.47 5.21 6.69
CA VAL A 159 -8.11 4.08 7.41
C VAL A 159 -8.98 3.26 6.45
N ARG A 160 -9.79 3.93 5.62
CA ARG A 160 -10.67 3.25 4.65
C ARG A 160 -9.91 2.36 3.68
N ARG A 161 -8.73 2.82 3.20
CA ARG A 161 -7.87 2.02 2.32
C ARG A 161 -7.34 0.78 3.02
N ILE A 162 -6.91 0.88 4.27
CA ILE A 162 -6.45 -0.26 5.06
C ILE A 162 -7.58 -1.27 5.27
N VAL A 163 -8.76 -0.82 5.70
CA VAL A 163 -9.93 -1.69 5.94
C VAL A 163 -10.35 -2.41 4.66
N ARG A 164 -10.36 -1.70 3.53
CA ARG A 164 -10.69 -2.31 2.23
C ARG A 164 -9.72 -3.43 1.86
N GLU A 165 -8.43 -3.21 2.01
CA GLU A 165 -7.43 -4.21 1.68
C GLU A 165 -7.41 -5.39 2.68
N ILE A 166 -7.72 -5.16 3.96
CA ILE A 166 -7.95 -6.27 4.91
C ILE A 166 -9.11 -7.14 4.41
N GLY A 167 -10.24 -6.52 4.02
CA GLY A 167 -11.38 -7.27 3.49
C GLY A 167 -11.08 -8.01 2.19
N ALA A 168 -10.18 -7.50 1.36
CA ALA A 168 -9.78 -8.17 0.12
C ALA A 168 -8.82 -9.37 0.37
N LEU A 169 -8.10 -9.37 1.49
CA LEU A 169 -7.13 -10.41 1.86
C LEU A 169 -7.74 -11.52 2.74
N THR A 170 -8.98 -11.41 3.18
CA THR A 170 -9.70 -12.42 3.98
C THR A 170 -10.41 -13.44 3.09
#